data_2f5b43399d133fef3af3891e12a12d1b
#
_entry.id   2f5b43399d133fef3af3891e12a12d1b
#
_cell.length_a   1.000
_cell.length_b   1.000
_cell.length_c   1.000
_cell.angle_alpha   90.00
_cell.angle_beta   90.00
_cell.angle_gamma   90.00
#
_symmetry.space_group_name_H-M   'P 1'
#
loop_
_entity.id
_entity.type
_entity.pdbx_description
1 polymer ?
#
loop_
_entity_poly.entity_id
_entity_poly.type
_entity_poly.pdbx_seq_one_letter_code
_entity_poly.pdbx_strand_id
1 'polypeptide(L)'
;MQEIKVTKNEAGQRLDKLLAKYLNEAPKSFFYKMMRKKNIVLNGKKATGNEKLEEGDIVKLFLADETIRKFSSVKIQRTKTNLSVIYEDQDVVLINKPVGMLSQKAKESDVSLVEHLISYLLDAGELSEETLKSFRPSICNRLDRNTSGIVVAGKSLPGLQKMGELFKVRTLHKYYRCLVQGVIREDQYLKGWLKKDEKTNKVQILDRPSDPSDQPIETEYHPLWTKEGVTLLEVRLITGKTHQIRAHLASEGHPLIGDYKYGDRKLNDFYQKKYGLKSQLLHAYRLEFPVMEGVCSQLSEKVFIADVPPLFAKICKESRSER
;
A
#
# COMPACT_ATOMS: atom_id res chain seq x y z
N MET A 1 -36.35 7.94 -6.36
CA MET A 1 -35.52 9.08 -5.93
C MET A 1 -34.54 8.62 -4.87
N GLN A 2 -33.24 8.88 -5.05
CA GLN A 2 -32.21 8.55 -4.05
C GLN A 2 -31.52 9.81 -3.56
N GLU A 3 -31.10 9.80 -2.29
CA GLU A 3 -30.33 10.88 -1.66
C GLU A 3 -28.99 10.32 -1.19
N ILE A 4 -27.90 11.04 -1.48
CA ILE A 4 -26.57 10.78 -0.94
C ILE A 4 -26.27 11.92 0.04
N LYS A 5 -26.20 11.60 1.33
CA LYS A 5 -25.73 12.53 2.35
C LYS A 5 -24.21 12.49 2.38
N VAL A 6 -23.60 13.64 2.13
CA VAL A 6 -22.14 13.78 2.17
C VAL A 6 -21.65 13.67 3.62
N THR A 7 -20.83 12.69 3.89
CA THR A 7 -20.14 12.50 5.16
C THR A 7 -18.68 12.90 5.02
N LYS A 8 -17.87 12.70 6.07
CA LYS A 8 -16.42 12.92 6.01
C LYS A 8 -15.73 12.13 4.86
N ASN A 9 -16.33 11.02 4.41
CA ASN A 9 -15.79 10.18 3.35
C ASN A 9 -16.06 10.71 1.94
N GLU A 10 -17.05 11.58 1.77
CA GLU A 10 -17.38 12.19 0.49
C GLU A 10 -16.97 13.66 0.43
N ALA A 11 -16.80 14.32 1.59
CA ALA A 11 -16.41 15.72 1.67
C ALA A 11 -15.00 15.98 1.07
N GLY A 12 -14.80 17.21 0.61
CA GLY A 12 -13.51 17.63 0.04
C GLY A 12 -13.26 17.21 -1.41
N GLN A 13 -14.05 16.29 -1.97
CA GLN A 13 -13.99 15.93 -3.39
C GLN A 13 -15.00 16.72 -4.22
N ARG A 14 -14.82 16.70 -5.53
CA ARG A 14 -15.78 17.33 -6.46
C ARG A 14 -17.01 16.44 -6.64
N LEU A 15 -18.18 17.07 -6.89
CA LEU A 15 -19.43 16.36 -7.15
C LEU A 15 -19.33 15.37 -8.32
N ASP A 16 -18.67 15.76 -9.43
CA ASP A 16 -18.50 14.86 -10.58
C ASP A 16 -17.66 13.62 -10.24
N LYS A 17 -16.73 13.71 -9.26
CA LYS A 17 -15.94 12.57 -8.79
C LYS A 17 -16.77 11.64 -7.89
N LEU A 18 -17.62 12.20 -7.03
CA LEU A 18 -18.56 11.40 -6.26
C LEU A 18 -19.51 10.63 -7.18
N LEU A 19 -20.11 11.31 -8.15
CA LEU A 19 -21.03 10.70 -9.12
C LEU A 19 -20.36 9.60 -9.95
N ALA A 20 -19.11 9.80 -10.36
CA ALA A 20 -18.33 8.78 -11.09
C ALA A 20 -18.02 7.53 -10.26
N LYS A 21 -18.00 7.62 -8.94
CA LYS A 21 -17.89 6.47 -8.03
C LYS A 21 -19.24 5.80 -7.81
N TYR A 22 -20.27 6.60 -7.53
CA TYR A 22 -21.60 6.12 -7.18
C TYR A 22 -22.32 5.47 -8.37
N LEU A 23 -22.18 6.05 -9.57
CA LEU A 23 -22.70 5.55 -10.84
C LEU A 23 -21.54 5.12 -11.75
N ASN A 24 -20.74 4.19 -11.29
CA ASN A 24 -19.44 3.84 -11.84
C ASN A 24 -19.47 3.19 -13.24
N GLU A 25 -20.63 2.70 -13.68
CA GLU A 25 -20.85 2.15 -15.02
C GLU A 25 -21.44 3.22 -15.99
N ALA A 26 -21.71 4.44 -15.50
CA ALA A 26 -22.26 5.51 -16.34
C ALA A 26 -21.14 6.32 -17.02
N PRO A 27 -21.30 6.69 -18.31
CA PRO A 27 -20.36 7.58 -18.97
C PRO A 27 -20.43 8.99 -18.35
N LYS A 28 -19.30 9.70 -18.31
CA LYS A 28 -19.25 11.06 -17.74
C LYS A 28 -20.29 12.02 -18.35
N SER A 29 -20.54 11.90 -19.65
CA SER A 29 -21.57 12.70 -20.34
C SER A 29 -22.96 12.54 -19.75
N PHE A 30 -23.28 11.37 -19.17
CA PHE A 30 -24.55 11.12 -18.50
C PHE A 30 -24.73 12.04 -17.28
N PHE A 31 -23.72 12.18 -16.41
CA PHE A 31 -23.81 13.03 -15.22
C PHE A 31 -24.10 14.48 -15.59
N TYR A 32 -23.33 15.03 -16.53
CA TYR A 32 -23.52 16.41 -16.97
C TYR A 32 -24.87 16.64 -17.65
N LYS A 33 -25.39 15.65 -18.41
CA LYS A 33 -26.75 15.70 -18.97
C LYS A 33 -27.81 15.73 -17.88
N MET A 34 -27.66 14.90 -16.81
CA MET A 34 -28.61 14.82 -15.71
C MET A 34 -28.56 16.08 -14.82
N MET A 35 -27.40 16.65 -14.58
CA MET A 35 -27.26 17.93 -13.86
C MET A 35 -27.88 19.09 -14.64
N ARG A 36 -27.67 19.18 -15.96
CA ARG A 36 -28.34 20.20 -16.81
C ARG A 36 -29.83 20.10 -16.75
N LYS A 37 -30.40 18.89 -16.71
CA LYS A 37 -31.85 18.64 -16.60
C LYS A 37 -32.43 18.79 -15.17
N LYS A 38 -31.58 19.10 -14.19
CA LYS A 38 -31.93 19.12 -12.75
C LYS A 38 -32.35 17.74 -12.20
N ASN A 39 -32.01 16.64 -12.89
CA ASN A 39 -32.24 15.29 -12.40
C ASN A 39 -31.18 14.88 -11.38
N ILE A 40 -30.07 15.62 -11.31
CA ILE A 40 -29.07 15.55 -10.24
C ILE A 40 -28.86 16.96 -9.73
N VAL A 41 -29.06 17.15 -8.42
CA VAL A 41 -28.98 18.47 -7.76
C VAL A 41 -28.16 18.37 -6.48
N LEU A 42 -27.50 19.47 -6.11
CA LEU A 42 -26.76 19.61 -4.85
C LEU A 42 -27.54 20.63 -3.98
N ASN A 43 -27.93 20.24 -2.77
CA ASN A 43 -28.67 21.07 -1.81
C ASN A 43 -29.91 21.71 -2.46
N GLY A 44 -30.62 20.93 -3.29
CA GLY A 44 -31.80 21.41 -4.02
C GLY A 44 -31.53 22.36 -5.18
N LYS A 45 -30.27 22.73 -5.45
CA LYS A 45 -29.88 23.66 -6.52
C LYS A 45 -29.30 22.91 -7.71
N LYS A 46 -29.37 23.53 -8.89
CA LYS A 46 -28.74 23.02 -10.12
C LYS A 46 -27.23 22.94 -9.91
N ALA A 47 -26.65 21.80 -10.22
CA ALA A 47 -25.21 21.53 -10.11
C ALA A 47 -24.51 21.54 -11.47
N THR A 48 -23.22 21.80 -11.47
CA THR A 48 -22.33 21.83 -12.64
C THR A 48 -21.33 20.65 -12.64
N GLY A 49 -21.11 20.04 -11.45
CA GLY A 49 -20.18 18.93 -11.23
C GLY A 49 -18.81 19.36 -10.67
N ASN A 50 -18.52 20.67 -10.70
CA ASN A 50 -17.26 21.21 -10.20
C ASN A 50 -17.31 21.59 -8.72
N GLU A 51 -18.49 21.59 -8.12
CA GLU A 51 -18.71 21.94 -6.72
C GLU A 51 -17.87 21.03 -5.83
N LYS A 52 -17.12 21.64 -4.91
CA LYS A 52 -16.41 20.92 -3.85
C LYS A 52 -17.44 20.63 -2.75
N LEU A 53 -17.60 19.34 -2.47
CA LEU A 53 -18.58 18.87 -1.48
C LEU A 53 -18.10 19.16 -0.06
N GLU A 54 -19.05 19.57 0.80
CA GLU A 54 -18.86 19.78 2.22
C GLU A 54 -19.65 18.75 3.02
N GLU A 55 -19.19 18.44 4.23
CA GLU A 55 -19.92 17.53 5.12
C GLU A 55 -21.31 18.11 5.44
N GLY A 56 -22.33 17.26 5.31
CA GLY A 56 -23.73 17.66 5.45
C GLY A 56 -24.43 18.00 4.14
N ASP A 57 -23.70 18.18 3.03
CA ASP A 57 -24.32 18.36 1.71
C ASP A 57 -25.24 17.20 1.35
N ILE A 58 -26.29 17.50 0.58
CA ILE A 58 -27.24 16.49 0.10
C ILE A 58 -27.27 16.49 -1.43
N VAL A 59 -26.84 15.37 -2.02
CA VAL A 59 -26.96 15.13 -3.45
C VAL A 59 -28.23 14.33 -3.71
N LYS A 60 -29.21 14.90 -4.43
CA LYS A 60 -30.45 14.21 -4.81
C LYS A 60 -30.37 13.73 -6.25
N LEU A 61 -30.73 12.46 -6.43
CA LEU A 61 -30.79 11.79 -7.73
C LEU A 61 -32.26 11.52 -8.07
N PHE A 62 -32.85 12.37 -8.93
CA PHE A 62 -34.18 12.18 -9.50
C PHE A 62 -34.09 11.27 -10.71
N LEU A 63 -33.63 10.02 -10.48
CA LEU A 63 -33.48 8.97 -11.46
C LEU A 63 -34.35 7.77 -11.06
N ALA A 64 -34.81 7.01 -12.05
CA ALA A 64 -35.49 5.75 -11.77
C ALA A 64 -34.53 4.77 -11.09
N ASP A 65 -35.03 3.98 -10.16
CA ASP A 65 -34.22 3.00 -9.40
C ASP A 65 -33.56 1.98 -10.33
N GLU A 66 -34.21 1.65 -11.43
CA GLU A 66 -33.66 0.78 -12.48
C GLU A 66 -32.43 1.40 -13.16
N THR A 67 -32.47 2.72 -13.42
CA THR A 67 -31.33 3.47 -14.00
C THR A 67 -30.17 3.49 -13.02
N ILE A 68 -30.43 3.72 -11.74
CA ILE A 68 -29.40 3.71 -10.71
C ILE A 68 -28.79 2.32 -10.60
N ARG A 69 -29.58 1.26 -10.50
CA ARG A 69 -29.10 -0.12 -10.48
C ARG A 69 -28.27 -0.49 -11.71
N LYS A 70 -28.67 -0.05 -12.89
CA LYS A 70 -27.94 -0.27 -14.13
C LYS A 70 -26.54 0.35 -14.11
N PHE A 71 -26.40 1.55 -13.52
CA PHE A 71 -25.16 2.31 -13.53
C PHE A 71 -24.36 2.24 -12.23
N SER A 72 -24.87 1.56 -11.20
CA SER A 72 -24.19 1.42 -9.92
C SER A 72 -23.90 -0.06 -9.66
N SER A 73 -22.66 -0.47 -9.90
CA SER A 73 -22.19 -1.83 -9.70
C SER A 73 -21.15 -1.86 -8.59
N VAL A 74 -21.50 -2.44 -7.44
CA VAL A 74 -20.52 -2.70 -6.37
C VAL A 74 -20.08 -4.15 -6.49
N LYS A 75 -18.95 -4.35 -7.16
CA LYS A 75 -18.32 -5.68 -7.22
C LYS A 75 -17.51 -5.90 -5.95
N ILE A 76 -18.01 -6.69 -5.03
CA ILE A 76 -17.32 -7.11 -3.82
C ILE A 76 -16.89 -8.55 -3.99
N GLN A 77 -15.58 -8.77 -3.98
CA GLN A 77 -15.03 -10.11 -3.86
C GLN A 77 -14.81 -10.39 -2.38
N ARG A 78 -15.83 -10.97 -1.73
CA ARG A 78 -15.70 -11.42 -0.34
C ARG A 78 -14.66 -12.51 -0.25
N THR A 79 -13.80 -12.40 0.76
CA THR A 79 -12.78 -13.42 1.06
C THR A 79 -12.72 -13.68 2.55
N LYS A 80 -12.54 -14.94 2.92
CA LYS A 80 -12.28 -15.28 4.32
C LYS A 80 -10.96 -14.62 4.72
N THR A 81 -11.00 -13.79 5.74
CA THR A 81 -9.84 -13.01 6.14
C THR A 81 -9.48 -13.24 7.60
N ASN A 82 -8.18 -13.22 7.87
CA ASN A 82 -7.60 -13.12 9.21
C ASN A 82 -6.43 -12.15 9.11
N LEU A 83 -6.74 -10.84 9.16
CA LEU A 83 -5.73 -9.82 9.09
C LEU A 83 -4.98 -9.71 10.43
N SER A 84 -3.66 -9.71 10.36
CA SER A 84 -2.82 -9.37 11.51
C SER A 84 -2.76 -7.85 11.64
N VAL A 85 -3.69 -7.30 12.42
CA VAL A 85 -3.80 -5.85 12.68
C VAL A 85 -2.78 -5.47 13.76
N ILE A 86 -1.94 -4.47 13.48
CA ILE A 86 -0.95 -3.90 14.40
C ILE A 86 -1.56 -2.73 15.17
N TYR A 87 -2.33 -1.91 14.47
CA TYR A 87 -3.02 -0.73 15.01
C TYR A 87 -4.25 -0.42 14.16
N GLU A 88 -5.27 0.07 14.80
CA GLU A 88 -6.49 0.50 14.12
C GLU A 88 -7.15 1.64 14.88
N ASP A 89 -7.69 2.60 14.12
CA ASP A 89 -8.57 3.66 14.60
C ASP A 89 -9.70 3.94 13.59
N GLN A 90 -10.39 5.07 13.75
CA GLN A 90 -11.50 5.44 12.88
C GLN A 90 -11.09 5.79 11.43
N ASP A 91 -9.82 6.13 11.18
CA ASP A 91 -9.36 6.66 9.91
C ASP A 91 -8.36 5.75 9.19
N VAL A 92 -7.58 4.95 9.95
CA VAL A 92 -6.52 4.11 9.40
C VAL A 92 -6.43 2.76 10.10
N VAL A 93 -5.85 1.80 9.40
CA VAL A 93 -5.42 0.50 9.94
C VAL A 93 -4.03 0.15 9.44
N LEU A 94 -3.16 -0.30 10.35
CA LEU A 94 -1.83 -0.81 10.08
C LEU A 94 -1.86 -2.33 10.14
N ILE A 95 -1.44 -2.98 9.07
CA ILE A 95 -1.58 -4.43 8.87
C ILE A 95 -0.19 -5.05 8.67
N ASN A 96 0.11 -6.13 9.39
CA ASN A 96 1.26 -6.96 9.11
C ASN A 96 0.93 -7.92 7.94
N LYS A 97 1.24 -7.49 6.71
CA LYS A 97 0.97 -8.27 5.50
C LYS A 97 1.84 -9.54 5.47
N PRO A 98 1.28 -10.73 5.30
CA PRO A 98 2.06 -11.96 5.18
C PRO A 98 2.83 -12.04 3.84
N VAL A 99 3.82 -12.91 3.78
CA VAL A 99 4.50 -13.32 2.55
C VAL A 99 3.48 -13.98 1.60
N GLY A 100 3.62 -13.77 0.30
CA GLY A 100 2.79 -14.38 -0.74
C GLY A 100 1.50 -13.63 -1.07
N MET A 101 1.04 -12.71 -0.22
CA MET A 101 -0.15 -11.89 -0.45
C MET A 101 0.17 -10.69 -1.34
N LEU A 102 -0.66 -10.46 -2.37
CA LEU A 102 -0.59 -9.25 -3.18
C LEU A 102 -1.05 -8.03 -2.36
N SER A 103 -0.38 -6.90 -2.51
CA SER A 103 -0.84 -5.63 -1.95
C SER A 103 -2.09 -5.11 -2.68
N GLN A 104 -2.08 -5.18 -4.00
CA GLN A 104 -3.19 -4.82 -4.89
C GLN A 104 -3.32 -5.86 -5.99
N LYS A 105 -4.50 -6.00 -6.57
CA LYS A 105 -4.74 -6.87 -7.73
C LYS A 105 -3.84 -6.49 -8.90
N ALA A 106 -3.30 -7.49 -9.57
CA ALA A 106 -2.69 -7.38 -10.88
C ALA A 106 -3.67 -7.78 -11.99
N LYS A 107 -4.60 -8.71 -11.69
CA LYS A 107 -5.69 -9.18 -12.56
C LYS A 107 -7.01 -9.13 -11.79
N GLU A 108 -8.12 -9.07 -12.49
CA GLU A 108 -9.46 -9.00 -11.86
C GLU A 108 -9.75 -10.22 -10.96
N SER A 109 -9.25 -11.39 -11.33
CA SER A 109 -9.41 -12.64 -10.56
C SER A 109 -8.55 -12.72 -9.29
N ASP A 110 -7.57 -11.82 -9.11
CA ASP A 110 -6.69 -11.88 -7.95
C ASP A 110 -7.44 -11.48 -6.67
N VAL A 111 -7.01 -12.06 -5.56
CA VAL A 111 -7.35 -11.62 -4.21
C VAL A 111 -6.13 -10.94 -3.62
N SER A 112 -6.28 -9.69 -3.19
CA SER A 112 -5.19 -8.89 -2.63
C SER A 112 -5.53 -8.41 -1.21
N LEU A 113 -4.57 -7.75 -0.56
CA LEU A 113 -4.77 -7.16 0.76
C LEU A 113 -5.98 -6.19 0.79
N VAL A 114 -6.27 -5.52 -0.33
CA VAL A 114 -7.44 -4.62 -0.41
C VAL A 114 -8.75 -5.39 -0.28
N GLU A 115 -8.89 -6.56 -0.91
CA GLU A 115 -10.09 -7.40 -0.78
C GLU A 115 -10.21 -7.98 0.64
N HIS A 116 -9.09 -8.37 1.25
CA HIS A 116 -9.07 -8.78 2.65
C HIS A 116 -9.48 -7.63 3.59
N LEU A 117 -8.97 -6.41 3.38
CA LEU A 117 -9.35 -5.23 4.14
C LEU A 117 -10.85 -4.93 4.04
N ILE A 118 -11.38 -4.91 2.80
CA ILE A 118 -12.80 -4.65 2.59
C ILE A 118 -13.66 -5.72 3.27
N SER A 119 -13.30 -7.00 3.15
CA SER A 119 -14.02 -8.09 3.81
C SER A 119 -13.96 -7.94 5.34
N TYR A 120 -12.80 -7.61 5.89
CA TYR A 120 -12.61 -7.37 7.32
C TYR A 120 -13.53 -6.26 7.85
N LEU A 121 -13.56 -5.11 7.17
CA LEU A 121 -14.39 -3.96 7.59
C LEU A 121 -15.90 -4.22 7.43
N LEU A 122 -16.29 -5.02 6.41
CA LEU A 122 -17.67 -5.44 6.22
C LEU A 122 -18.11 -6.43 7.32
N ASP A 123 -17.24 -7.35 7.71
CA ASP A 123 -17.51 -8.33 8.77
C ASP A 123 -17.56 -7.67 10.16
N ALA A 124 -16.77 -6.61 10.36
CA ALA A 124 -16.79 -5.77 11.56
C ALA A 124 -18.01 -4.81 11.64
N GLY A 125 -18.79 -4.67 10.57
CA GLY A 125 -19.91 -3.72 10.49
C GLY A 125 -19.49 -2.26 10.34
N GLU A 126 -18.19 -1.99 10.09
CA GLU A 126 -17.66 -0.63 9.89
C GLU A 126 -17.83 -0.13 8.44
N LEU A 127 -18.14 -1.02 7.53
CA LEU A 127 -18.35 -0.75 6.13
C LEU A 127 -19.67 -1.43 5.68
N SER A 128 -20.37 -0.80 4.76
CA SER A 128 -21.57 -1.35 4.12
C SER A 128 -21.43 -1.34 2.60
N GLU A 129 -22.25 -2.13 1.90
CA GLU A 129 -22.31 -2.10 0.43
C GLU A 129 -22.72 -0.73 -0.09
N GLU A 130 -23.57 0.01 0.64
CA GLU A 130 -23.98 1.36 0.28
C GLU A 130 -22.81 2.34 0.37
N THR A 131 -22.02 2.27 1.45
CA THR A 131 -20.82 3.11 1.63
C THR A 131 -19.78 2.85 0.53
N LEU A 132 -19.66 1.61 0.07
CA LEU A 132 -18.71 1.23 -1.00
C LEU A 132 -19.04 1.85 -2.36
N LYS A 133 -20.26 2.37 -2.57
CA LYS A 133 -20.61 3.10 -3.79
C LYS A 133 -19.94 4.48 -3.85
N SER A 134 -19.71 5.12 -2.72
CA SER A 134 -19.15 6.48 -2.63
C SER A 134 -17.68 6.50 -2.20
N PHE A 135 -17.30 5.60 -1.29
CA PHE A 135 -15.96 5.49 -0.73
C PHE A 135 -15.51 4.03 -0.68
N ARG A 136 -14.26 3.77 -1.09
CA ARG A 136 -13.64 2.44 -1.02
C ARG A 136 -12.34 2.51 -0.22
N PRO A 137 -12.24 1.84 0.93
CA PRO A 137 -11.00 1.69 1.67
C PRO A 137 -9.87 1.15 0.78
N SER A 138 -8.67 1.61 0.99
CA SER A 138 -7.51 1.18 0.20
C SER A 138 -6.21 1.32 0.99
N ILE A 139 -5.16 0.68 0.48
CA ILE A 139 -3.82 0.78 1.04
C ILE A 139 -3.12 2.06 0.59
N CYS A 140 -2.28 2.62 1.46
CA CYS A 140 -1.52 3.86 1.23
C CYS A 140 -0.09 3.59 0.75
N ASN A 141 0.46 2.40 1.05
CA ASN A 141 1.75 1.92 0.54
C ASN A 141 1.65 0.48 0.03
N ARG A 142 2.58 0.08 -0.80
CA ARG A 142 2.64 -1.27 -1.36
C ARG A 142 3.93 -1.96 -0.95
N LEU A 143 3.81 -3.25 -0.71
CA LEU A 143 4.93 -4.18 -0.61
C LEU A 143 4.86 -5.16 -1.78
N ASP A 144 6.00 -5.68 -2.20
CA ASP A 144 6.04 -6.77 -3.16
C ASP A 144 5.23 -7.97 -2.64
N ARG A 145 4.76 -8.85 -3.53
CA ARG A 145 3.98 -10.05 -3.15
C ARG A 145 4.65 -10.83 -2.03
N ASN A 146 5.95 -11.04 -2.14
CA ASN A 146 6.73 -11.86 -1.22
C ASN A 146 7.46 -11.05 -0.11
N THR A 147 7.26 -9.75 -0.04
CA THR A 147 7.70 -8.92 1.08
C THR A 147 6.59 -8.86 2.12
N SER A 148 6.90 -9.19 3.35
CA SER A 148 5.99 -9.09 4.50
C SER A 148 6.15 -7.77 5.26
N GLY A 149 5.26 -7.51 6.21
CA GLY A 149 5.37 -6.38 7.15
C GLY A 149 4.33 -5.28 6.96
N ILE A 150 4.62 -4.10 7.46
CA ILE A 150 3.66 -3.03 7.66
C ILE A 150 3.13 -2.47 6.34
N VAL A 151 1.82 -2.58 6.18
CA VAL A 151 1.04 -1.84 5.19
C VAL A 151 0.04 -0.97 5.91
N VAL A 152 0.04 0.31 5.57
CA VAL A 152 -0.93 1.30 6.06
C VAL A 152 -2.11 1.33 5.09
N ALA A 153 -3.31 1.28 5.62
CA ALA A 153 -4.54 1.42 4.84
C ALA A 153 -5.43 2.49 5.43
N GLY A 154 -6.13 3.24 4.58
CA GLY A 154 -7.12 4.23 5.00
C GLY A 154 -8.51 3.62 5.04
N LYS A 155 -9.19 3.80 6.17
CA LYS A 155 -10.58 3.43 6.43
C LYS A 155 -11.54 4.56 6.09
N SER A 156 -11.03 5.79 6.01
CA SER A 156 -11.76 7.01 5.62
C SER A 156 -11.03 7.76 4.50
N LEU A 157 -11.76 8.64 3.79
CA LEU A 157 -11.12 9.49 2.77
C LEU A 157 -10.10 10.45 3.39
N PRO A 158 -10.37 11.14 4.51
CA PRO A 158 -9.37 11.96 5.19
C PRO A 158 -8.12 11.16 5.59
N GLY A 159 -8.29 9.93 6.13
CA GLY A 159 -7.18 9.04 6.45
C GLY A 159 -6.34 8.65 5.24
N LEU A 160 -6.99 8.26 4.12
CA LEU A 160 -6.30 7.98 2.85
C LEU A 160 -5.50 9.18 2.35
N GLN A 161 -6.09 10.37 2.38
CA GLN A 161 -5.45 11.60 1.92
C GLN A 161 -4.25 11.97 2.80
N LYS A 162 -4.42 11.95 4.13
CA LYS A 162 -3.35 12.26 5.08
C LYS A 162 -2.18 11.28 4.95
N MET A 163 -2.44 9.98 4.92
CA MET A 163 -1.39 8.98 4.73
C MET A 163 -0.72 9.13 3.36
N GLY A 164 -1.50 9.34 2.29
CA GLY A 164 -0.97 9.59 0.94
C GLY A 164 -0.04 10.79 0.88
N GLU A 165 -0.37 11.88 1.59
CA GLU A 165 0.50 13.05 1.74
C GLU A 165 1.81 12.70 2.43
N LEU A 166 1.76 12.06 3.61
CA LEU A 166 2.94 11.69 4.38
C LEU A 166 3.90 10.77 3.60
N PHE A 167 3.37 9.81 2.86
CA PHE A 167 4.19 8.96 1.98
C PHE A 167 4.80 9.75 0.81
N LYS A 168 4.05 10.71 0.23
CA LYS A 168 4.50 11.55 -0.88
C LYS A 168 5.62 12.50 -0.47
N VAL A 169 5.47 13.18 0.68
CA VAL A 169 6.48 14.11 1.21
C VAL A 169 7.60 13.39 1.97
N ARG A 170 7.49 12.05 2.16
CA ARG A 170 8.50 11.17 2.76
C ARG A 170 8.83 11.49 4.22
N THR A 171 7.89 12.02 4.97
CA THR A 171 8.04 12.28 6.41
C THR A 171 7.83 11.04 7.26
N LEU A 172 7.20 9.98 6.71
CA LEU A 172 7.15 8.66 7.33
C LEU A 172 8.48 7.94 7.16
N HIS A 173 9.11 7.55 8.26
CA HIS A 173 10.34 6.76 8.20
C HIS A 173 10.01 5.26 8.19
N LYS A 174 10.51 4.57 7.17
CA LYS A 174 10.24 3.16 6.88
C LYS A 174 11.51 2.35 7.04
N TYR A 175 11.47 1.38 7.94
CA TYR A 175 12.60 0.50 8.20
C TYR A 175 12.24 -0.95 7.88
N TYR A 176 13.15 -1.61 7.20
CA TYR A 176 13.04 -3.01 6.82
C TYR A 176 14.12 -3.82 7.50
N ARG A 177 13.82 -5.08 7.74
CA ARG A 177 14.85 -6.09 8.04
C ARG A 177 15.04 -7.00 6.86
N CYS A 178 16.29 -7.28 6.51
CA CYS A 178 16.62 -8.24 5.47
C CYS A 178 17.89 -8.99 5.81
N LEU A 179 17.94 -10.27 5.39
CA LEU A 179 19.16 -11.07 5.45
C LEU A 179 19.81 -11.06 4.08
N VAL A 180 21.09 -10.67 4.03
CA VAL A 180 21.85 -10.52 2.79
C VAL A 180 23.09 -11.42 2.78
N GLN A 181 23.55 -11.77 1.58
CA GLN A 181 24.83 -12.41 1.35
C GLN A 181 25.98 -11.43 1.61
N GLY A 182 27.06 -11.92 2.20
CA GLY A 182 28.29 -11.17 2.42
C GLY A 182 28.41 -10.63 3.83
N VAL A 183 29.61 -10.11 4.11
CA VAL A 183 30.02 -9.53 5.40
C VAL A 183 29.97 -8.02 5.28
N ILE A 184 29.02 -7.41 5.97
CA ILE A 184 28.87 -5.95 6.05
C ILE A 184 29.11 -5.55 7.51
N ARG A 185 30.02 -4.59 7.73
CA ARG A 185 30.43 -4.16 9.08
C ARG A 185 30.13 -2.70 9.38
N GLU A 186 29.84 -1.91 8.36
CA GLU A 186 29.66 -0.46 8.45
C GLU A 186 28.31 -0.04 7.89
N ASP A 187 27.81 1.06 8.42
CA ASP A 187 26.64 1.75 7.90
C ASP A 187 26.92 2.30 6.51
N GLN A 188 25.94 2.28 5.64
CA GLN A 188 26.06 2.84 4.31
C GLN A 188 24.82 3.64 3.92
N TYR A 189 25.08 4.72 3.20
CA TYR A 189 24.06 5.55 2.57
C TYR A 189 24.26 5.48 1.05
N LEU A 190 23.35 4.80 0.38
CA LEU A 190 23.42 4.53 -1.04
C LEU A 190 22.53 5.49 -1.83
N LYS A 191 23.08 6.04 -2.90
CA LYS A 191 22.36 6.82 -3.92
C LYS A 191 22.53 6.19 -5.27
N GLY A 192 21.51 6.34 -6.10
CA GLY A 192 21.58 5.84 -7.48
C GLY A 192 20.33 6.20 -8.26
N TRP A 193 20.22 5.63 -9.43
CA TRP A 193 19.09 5.79 -10.32
C TRP A 193 18.52 4.42 -10.65
N LEU A 194 17.21 4.30 -10.63
CA LEU A 194 16.50 3.08 -10.91
C LEU A 194 15.89 3.15 -12.30
N LYS A 195 16.34 2.27 -13.19
CA LYS A 195 15.76 2.02 -14.51
C LYS A 195 14.89 0.78 -14.46
N LYS A 196 13.64 0.90 -14.90
CA LYS A 196 12.70 -0.22 -14.93
C LYS A 196 12.56 -0.79 -16.32
N ASP A 197 12.71 -2.10 -16.45
CA ASP A 197 12.30 -2.86 -17.62
C ASP A 197 10.84 -3.31 -17.44
N GLU A 198 9.94 -2.70 -18.21
CA GLU A 198 8.50 -2.97 -18.11
C GLU A 198 8.13 -4.38 -18.58
N LYS A 199 8.91 -4.98 -19.50
CA LYS A 199 8.62 -6.33 -20.03
C LYS A 199 8.91 -7.42 -19.02
N THR A 200 10.03 -7.31 -18.32
CA THR A 200 10.48 -8.31 -17.32
C THR A 200 10.11 -7.93 -15.89
N ASN A 201 9.63 -6.71 -15.70
CA ASN A 201 9.43 -6.09 -14.39
C ASN A 201 10.69 -6.18 -13.51
N LYS A 202 11.89 -6.20 -14.13
CA LYS A 202 13.17 -6.07 -13.44
C LYS A 202 13.56 -4.60 -13.37
N VAL A 203 14.38 -4.27 -12.37
CA VAL A 203 14.98 -2.95 -12.27
C VAL A 203 16.51 -3.10 -12.27
N GLN A 204 17.17 -2.10 -12.82
CA GLN A 204 18.62 -1.96 -12.84
C GLN A 204 18.99 -0.69 -12.08
N ILE A 205 20.06 -0.75 -11.32
CA ILE A 205 20.63 0.42 -10.64
C ILE A 205 21.73 1.01 -11.50
N LEU A 206 21.72 2.33 -11.59
CA LEU A 206 22.66 3.12 -12.39
C LEU A 206 23.23 4.25 -11.51
N ASP A 207 24.48 4.61 -11.72
CA ASP A 207 25.13 5.75 -11.05
C ASP A 207 24.61 7.09 -11.57
N ARG A 208 24.19 7.14 -12.83
CA ARG A 208 23.64 8.32 -13.50
C ARG A 208 22.40 7.93 -14.31
N PRO A 209 21.43 8.85 -14.48
CA PRO A 209 20.27 8.56 -15.29
C PRO A 209 20.66 8.35 -16.75
N SER A 210 20.13 7.32 -17.38
CA SER A 210 20.29 7.04 -18.81
C SER A 210 19.10 7.50 -19.66
N ASP A 211 17.96 7.75 -18.99
CA ASP A 211 16.70 8.13 -19.59
C ASP A 211 15.92 9.07 -18.65
N PRO A 212 15.13 10.03 -19.15
CA PRO A 212 14.29 10.91 -18.33
C PRO A 212 13.28 10.18 -17.41
N SER A 213 12.94 8.94 -17.72
CA SER A 213 12.05 8.10 -16.90
C SER A 213 12.76 7.43 -15.72
N ASP A 214 14.10 7.42 -15.70
CA ASP A 214 14.89 6.86 -14.62
C ASP A 214 14.64 7.65 -13.33
N GLN A 215 14.53 6.95 -12.20
CA GLN A 215 14.09 7.55 -10.95
C GLN A 215 15.20 7.55 -9.91
N PRO A 216 15.47 8.70 -9.26
CA PRO A 216 16.45 8.75 -8.19
C PRO A 216 16.00 7.89 -7.01
N ILE A 217 16.94 7.18 -6.43
CA ILE A 217 16.73 6.32 -5.27
C ILE A 217 17.76 6.59 -4.18
N GLU A 218 17.29 6.45 -2.93
CA GLU A 218 18.12 6.60 -1.74
C GLU A 218 17.74 5.51 -0.74
N THR A 219 18.76 4.81 -0.23
CA THR A 219 18.64 3.71 0.73
C THR A 219 19.76 3.80 1.75
N GLU A 220 19.43 3.72 3.02
CA GLU A 220 20.40 3.69 4.11
C GLU A 220 20.30 2.33 4.81
N TYR A 221 21.42 1.75 5.21
CA TYR A 221 21.38 0.52 5.98
C TYR A 221 22.39 0.49 7.10
N HIS A 222 22.04 -0.25 8.16
CA HIS A 222 22.83 -0.51 9.33
C HIS A 222 22.93 -2.01 9.58
N PRO A 223 24.15 -2.62 9.69
CA PRO A 223 24.31 -4.04 10.00
C PRO A 223 23.99 -4.30 11.48
N LEU A 224 23.03 -5.19 11.73
CA LEU A 224 22.65 -5.60 13.08
C LEU A 224 23.56 -6.70 13.62
N TRP A 225 23.92 -7.63 12.77
CA TRP A 225 24.95 -8.67 13.03
C TRP A 225 25.41 -9.30 11.71
N THR A 226 26.64 -9.85 11.75
CA THR A 226 27.27 -10.57 10.64
C THR A 226 27.82 -11.88 11.13
N LYS A 227 27.56 -12.97 10.40
CA LYS A 227 28.12 -14.30 10.69
C LYS A 227 28.04 -15.20 9.44
N GLU A 228 29.09 -16.04 9.26
CA GLU A 228 29.14 -17.10 8.23
C GLU A 228 28.83 -16.62 6.80
N GLY A 229 29.29 -15.40 6.48
CA GLY A 229 29.10 -14.84 5.13
C GLY A 229 27.70 -14.31 4.86
N VAL A 230 26.88 -14.10 5.90
CA VAL A 230 25.60 -13.42 5.81
C VAL A 230 25.51 -12.29 6.84
N THR A 231 24.72 -11.26 6.52
CA THR A 231 24.48 -10.12 7.39
C THR A 231 22.98 -9.84 7.51
N LEU A 232 22.50 -9.65 8.75
CA LEU A 232 21.19 -9.08 8.98
C LEU A 232 21.30 -7.56 8.99
N LEU A 233 20.55 -6.91 8.13
CA LEU A 233 20.49 -5.46 8.03
C LEU A 233 19.16 -4.90 8.57
N GLU A 234 19.22 -3.72 9.17
CA GLU A 234 18.12 -2.78 9.23
C GLU A 234 18.31 -1.77 8.08
N VAL A 235 17.31 -1.63 7.23
CA VAL A 235 17.37 -0.78 6.04
C VAL A 235 16.33 0.34 6.15
N ARG A 236 16.76 1.60 6.15
CA ARG A 236 15.88 2.75 6.03
C ARG A 236 15.60 3.04 4.56
N LEU A 237 14.34 2.89 4.16
CA LEU A 237 13.88 3.15 2.80
C LEU A 237 13.46 4.60 2.65
N ILE A 238 14.34 5.46 2.15
CA ILE A 238 14.10 6.90 1.98
C ILE A 238 13.16 7.14 0.80
N THR A 239 13.50 6.62 -0.37
CA THR A 239 12.59 6.54 -1.52
C THR A 239 11.89 5.17 -1.53
N GLY A 240 10.79 5.03 -2.27
CA GLY A 240 10.02 3.78 -2.27
C GLY A 240 9.67 3.34 -3.69
N LYS A 241 10.67 2.86 -4.45
CA LYS A 241 10.48 2.38 -5.81
C LYS A 241 10.39 0.86 -5.88
N THR A 242 9.81 0.35 -6.96
CA THR A 242 9.66 -1.10 -7.20
C THR A 242 11.00 -1.82 -7.02
N HIS A 243 11.01 -2.88 -6.20
CA HIS A 243 12.17 -3.71 -5.90
C HIS A 243 13.43 -2.95 -5.42
N GLN A 244 13.31 -1.69 -4.96
CA GLN A 244 14.45 -0.82 -4.68
C GLN A 244 15.48 -1.47 -3.76
N ILE A 245 15.10 -1.90 -2.54
CA ILE A 245 16.04 -2.52 -1.59
C ILE A 245 16.72 -3.75 -2.22
N ARG A 246 15.95 -4.57 -2.91
CA ARG A 246 16.41 -5.82 -3.51
C ARG A 246 17.49 -5.59 -4.57
N ALA A 247 17.22 -4.66 -5.49
CA ALA A 247 18.15 -4.33 -6.57
C ALA A 247 19.33 -3.49 -6.09
N HIS A 248 19.12 -2.54 -5.16
CA HIS A 248 20.18 -1.68 -4.64
C HIS A 248 21.21 -2.49 -3.85
N LEU A 249 20.78 -3.36 -2.94
CA LEU A 249 21.73 -4.23 -2.22
C LEU A 249 22.41 -5.26 -3.12
N ALA A 250 21.72 -5.76 -4.15
CA ALA A 250 22.33 -6.65 -5.13
C ALA A 250 23.40 -5.96 -5.99
N SER A 251 23.21 -4.67 -6.35
CA SER A 251 24.24 -3.90 -7.09
C SER A 251 25.51 -3.66 -6.26
N GLU A 252 25.39 -3.62 -4.93
CA GLU A 252 26.52 -3.51 -4.00
C GLU A 252 27.19 -4.89 -3.70
N GLY A 253 26.78 -5.97 -4.38
CA GLY A 253 27.30 -7.31 -4.13
C GLY A 253 26.71 -8.02 -2.93
N HIS A 254 25.65 -7.49 -2.34
CA HIS A 254 24.98 -8.02 -1.15
C HIS A 254 23.51 -8.40 -1.42
N PRO A 255 23.23 -9.33 -2.34
CA PRO A 255 21.84 -9.70 -2.65
C PRO A 255 21.15 -10.34 -1.45
N LEU A 256 19.82 -10.20 -1.42
CA LEU A 256 18.98 -10.77 -0.37
C LEU A 256 18.95 -12.30 -0.47
N ILE A 257 19.03 -12.97 0.66
CA ILE A 257 18.81 -14.42 0.77
C ILE A 257 17.36 -14.74 0.37
N GLY A 258 17.20 -15.74 -0.50
CA GLY A 258 15.91 -16.18 -1.04
C GLY A 258 15.39 -15.35 -2.22
N ASP A 259 16.15 -14.36 -2.68
CA ASP A 259 15.75 -13.55 -3.85
C ASP A 259 16.24 -14.21 -5.16
N TYR A 260 15.34 -14.97 -5.82
CA TYR A 260 15.65 -15.62 -7.11
C TYR A 260 15.70 -14.66 -8.31
N LYS A 261 15.35 -13.38 -8.11
CA LYS A 261 15.35 -12.37 -9.17
C LYS A 261 16.65 -11.58 -9.26
N TYR A 262 17.24 -11.27 -8.12
CA TYR A 262 18.46 -10.45 -7.99
C TYR A 262 19.59 -11.13 -7.24
N GLY A 263 19.35 -12.30 -6.64
CA GLY A 263 20.28 -12.97 -5.75
C GLY A 263 21.03 -14.14 -6.38
N ASP A 264 21.90 -14.75 -5.57
CA ASP A 264 22.68 -15.95 -5.92
C ASP A 264 21.80 -17.20 -5.87
N ARG A 265 21.67 -17.89 -6.99
CA ARG A 265 20.82 -19.06 -7.11
C ARG A 265 21.30 -20.24 -6.26
N LYS A 266 22.61 -20.48 -6.21
CA LYS A 266 23.18 -21.64 -5.45
C LYS A 266 22.92 -21.47 -3.95
N LEU A 267 23.15 -20.25 -3.45
CA LEU A 267 22.88 -19.92 -2.06
C LEU A 267 21.39 -20.01 -1.74
N ASN A 268 20.54 -19.50 -2.61
CA ASN A 268 19.08 -19.57 -2.44
C ASN A 268 18.56 -21.02 -2.46
N ASP A 269 19.10 -21.89 -3.32
CA ASP A 269 18.78 -23.32 -3.36
C ASP A 269 19.22 -24.03 -2.07
N PHE A 270 20.34 -23.65 -1.46
CA PHE A 270 20.76 -24.14 -0.14
C PHE A 270 19.73 -23.78 0.95
N TYR A 271 19.33 -22.50 1.03
CA TYR A 271 18.32 -22.07 2.00
C TYR A 271 16.94 -22.67 1.74
N GLN A 272 16.58 -22.91 0.48
CA GLN A 272 15.36 -23.62 0.12
C GLN A 272 15.38 -25.06 0.62
N LYS A 273 16.50 -25.79 0.40
CA LYS A 273 16.63 -27.19 0.87
C LYS A 273 16.66 -27.29 2.40
N LYS A 274 17.41 -26.39 3.08
CA LYS A 274 17.59 -26.44 4.53
C LYS A 274 16.34 -25.99 5.28
N TYR A 275 15.65 -24.94 4.80
CA TYR A 275 14.58 -24.24 5.54
C TYR A 275 13.23 -24.21 4.83
N GLY A 276 13.13 -24.65 3.59
CA GLY A 276 11.93 -24.48 2.77
C GLY A 276 11.70 -23.02 2.33
N LEU A 277 12.76 -22.19 2.33
CA LEU A 277 12.65 -20.78 1.95
C LEU A 277 12.34 -20.65 0.45
N LYS A 278 11.22 -19.95 0.11
CA LYS A 278 10.75 -19.82 -1.28
C LYS A 278 10.83 -18.40 -1.83
N SER A 279 11.23 -17.43 -1.01
CA SER A 279 11.24 -16.01 -1.37
C SER A 279 12.22 -15.22 -0.52
N GLN A 280 12.50 -13.99 -0.95
CA GLN A 280 13.43 -13.08 -0.27
C GLN A 280 13.09 -12.87 1.21
N LEU A 281 14.11 -12.90 2.06
CA LEU A 281 14.01 -12.50 3.46
C LEU A 281 14.04 -10.97 3.56
N LEU A 282 12.88 -10.36 3.31
CA LEU A 282 12.65 -8.92 3.39
C LEU A 282 11.33 -8.65 4.10
N HIS A 283 11.38 -7.82 5.14
CA HIS A 283 10.26 -7.52 6.00
C HIS A 283 10.20 -6.03 6.33
N ALA A 284 9.07 -5.36 6.04
CA ALA A 284 8.78 -3.99 6.44
C ALA A 284 8.52 -3.97 7.96
N TYR A 285 9.59 -3.78 8.72
CA TYR A 285 9.65 -4.08 10.14
C TYR A 285 9.10 -2.97 11.02
N ARG A 286 9.49 -1.72 10.76
CA ARG A 286 9.19 -0.58 11.62
C ARG A 286 8.75 0.64 10.80
N LEU A 287 7.76 1.36 11.32
CA LEU A 287 7.23 2.59 10.75
C LEU A 287 7.19 3.67 11.83
N GLU A 288 7.79 4.82 11.57
CA GLU A 288 7.83 5.96 12.48
C GLU A 288 7.07 7.14 11.87
N PHE A 289 6.12 7.65 12.63
CA PHE A 289 5.30 8.79 12.24
C PHE A 289 5.96 10.10 12.68
N PRO A 290 5.87 11.17 11.86
CA PRO A 290 6.32 12.50 12.23
C PRO A 290 5.36 13.13 13.26
N VAL A 291 5.70 14.34 13.74
CA VAL A 291 4.75 15.21 14.42
C VAL A 291 3.58 15.51 13.48
N MET A 292 2.36 15.30 13.94
CA MET A 292 1.13 15.42 13.17
C MET A 292 0.06 16.18 13.93
N GLU A 293 -0.70 16.99 13.19
CA GLU A 293 -1.87 17.70 13.68
C GLU A 293 -3.11 17.36 12.85
N GLY A 294 -4.29 17.58 13.42
CA GLY A 294 -5.57 17.35 12.75
C GLY A 294 -5.89 15.87 12.52
N VAL A 295 -6.23 15.51 11.30
CA VAL A 295 -6.58 14.13 10.93
C VAL A 295 -5.42 13.18 11.21
N CYS A 296 -5.68 12.07 11.90
CA CYS A 296 -4.71 11.08 12.34
C CYS A 296 -3.66 11.59 13.35
N SER A 297 -3.93 12.70 14.09
CA SER A 297 -3.00 13.25 15.10
C SER A 297 -2.65 12.25 16.21
N GLN A 298 -3.51 11.27 16.47
CA GLN A 298 -3.24 10.17 17.40
C GLN A 298 -2.06 9.28 17.00
N LEU A 299 -1.58 9.38 15.76
CA LEU A 299 -0.37 8.71 15.28
C LEU A 299 0.90 9.55 15.45
N SER A 300 0.77 10.83 15.85
CA SER A 300 1.91 11.75 16.01
C SER A 300 3.02 11.12 16.86
N GLU A 301 4.25 11.11 16.33
CA GLU A 301 5.46 10.59 16.96
C GLU A 301 5.41 9.11 17.37
N LYS A 302 4.38 8.36 16.93
CA LYS A 302 4.29 6.93 17.25
C LYS A 302 5.19 6.08 16.35
N VAL A 303 5.68 5.00 16.95
CA VAL A 303 6.46 3.96 16.29
C VAL A 303 5.68 2.66 16.33
N PHE A 304 5.54 2.02 15.18
CA PHE A 304 4.89 0.72 15.05
C PHE A 304 5.87 -0.32 14.55
N ILE A 305 5.78 -1.51 15.12
CA ILE A 305 6.65 -2.65 14.79
C ILE A 305 5.78 -3.82 14.36
N ALA A 306 6.15 -4.47 13.27
CA ALA A 306 5.54 -5.71 12.81
C ALA A 306 6.39 -6.90 13.24
N ASP A 307 5.73 -7.95 13.76
CA ASP A 307 6.40 -9.21 14.04
C ASP A 307 6.95 -9.83 12.75
N VAL A 308 8.22 -10.22 12.78
CA VAL A 308 8.85 -10.92 11.67
C VAL A 308 8.21 -12.31 11.48
N PRO A 309 8.08 -12.78 10.23
CA PRO A 309 7.56 -14.12 9.97
C PRO A 309 8.36 -15.20 10.71
N PRO A 310 7.72 -16.27 11.25
CA PRO A 310 8.39 -17.31 12.02
C PRO A 310 9.58 -17.96 11.30
N LEU A 311 9.44 -18.19 9.98
CA LEU A 311 10.53 -18.74 9.16
C LEU A 311 11.73 -17.77 9.10
N PHE A 312 11.48 -16.45 8.94
CA PHE A 312 12.54 -15.46 8.96
C PHE A 312 13.25 -15.43 10.32
N ALA A 313 12.50 -15.38 11.41
CA ALA A 313 13.05 -15.39 12.76
C ALA A 313 13.88 -16.66 13.03
N LYS A 314 13.39 -17.84 12.61
CA LYS A 314 14.11 -19.12 12.72
C LYS A 314 15.44 -19.07 11.99
N ILE A 315 15.45 -18.67 10.72
CA ILE A 315 16.68 -18.60 9.89
C ILE A 315 17.68 -17.63 10.54
N CYS A 316 17.25 -16.45 10.97
CA CYS A 316 18.15 -15.50 11.64
C CYS A 316 18.73 -16.04 12.95
N LYS A 317 17.93 -16.74 13.76
CA LYS A 317 18.37 -17.33 15.01
C LYS A 317 19.43 -18.43 14.77
N GLU A 318 19.16 -19.35 13.85
CA GLU A 318 20.08 -20.44 13.54
C GLU A 318 21.36 -19.91 12.88
N SER A 319 21.26 -19.00 11.91
CA SER A 319 22.43 -18.35 11.31
C SER A 319 23.28 -17.59 12.33
N ARG A 320 22.70 -17.12 13.45
CA ARG A 320 23.42 -16.42 14.52
C ARG A 320 24.02 -17.39 15.55
N SER A 321 23.41 -18.55 15.80
CA SER A 321 23.73 -19.45 16.91
C SER A 321 24.62 -20.64 16.53
N GLU A 322 24.73 -21.04 15.26
CA GLU A 322 25.64 -22.12 14.86
C GLU A 322 27.10 -21.68 15.12
N ARG A 323 27.81 -22.49 15.90
CA ARG A 323 29.23 -22.33 16.28
C ARG A 323 30.14 -22.86 15.20
#